data_703166d21d5286329e3598eb8736bd69
#
_entry.id   703166d21d5286329e3598eb8736bd69
#
_cell.length_a   1.000
_cell.length_b   1.000
_cell.length_c   1.000
_cell.angle_alpha   90.00
_cell.angle_beta   90.00
_cell.angle_gamma   90.00
#
_symmetry.space_group_name_H-M   'P 1'
#
loop_
_entity.id
_entity.type
_entity.pdbx_description
1 polymer ?
#
loop_
_entity_poly.entity_id
_entity_poly.type
_entity_poly.pdbx_seq_one_letter_code
_entity_poly.pdbx_strand_id
1 'polypeptide(L)'
;IRCSIPSNSGALAGNGRLQEGQRSRFLMCTNVHIRGGQHGTRMNAMIADMPSQSSRVDPERQQHIIDAALRVIASRGVAGTSHRVVAAEAHVPLGSMTYYFDGMHDLLHQAFDQFARASVLKFAARMQSASTVDEACDAIALSIERDMLGNQRDLNINLEFYTLAARDLSFRDISDRWMSATQKVMGRFFDSETTVLLDAMIEGLTLHRALGGEPRNPQSIRDGIRRIIDHRR
;
A
#
# COMPACT_ATOMS: atom_id res chain seq x y z
N ILE A 1 14.62 11.75 -35.44
CA ILE A 1 15.76 11.95 -34.54
C ILE A 1 16.16 10.57 -34.01
N ARG A 2 17.27 10.02 -34.57
CA ARG A 2 17.85 8.74 -34.12
C ARG A 2 18.61 9.00 -32.82
N CYS A 3 18.28 8.28 -31.75
CA CYS A 3 19.09 8.20 -30.54
C CYS A 3 19.77 6.83 -30.49
N SER A 4 21.08 6.83 -30.61
CA SER A 4 21.94 5.63 -30.51
C SER A 4 22.28 5.39 -29.05
N ILE A 5 22.06 4.18 -28.57
CA ILE A 5 22.45 3.72 -27.22
C ILE A 5 23.78 2.96 -27.36
N PRO A 6 24.84 3.27 -26.60
CA PRO A 6 26.04 2.47 -26.58
C PRO A 6 25.90 1.24 -25.68
N SER A 7 26.20 0.08 -26.22
CA SER A 7 26.38 -1.19 -25.53
C SER A 7 27.68 -1.16 -24.72
N ASN A 8 27.66 -1.41 -23.43
CA ASN A 8 28.85 -1.65 -22.63
C ASN A 8 28.80 -3.07 -22.06
N SER A 9 29.57 -3.96 -22.65
CA SER A 9 29.85 -5.29 -22.17
C SER A 9 31.11 -5.22 -21.28
N GLY A 10 30.98 -5.53 -20.02
CA GLY A 10 32.09 -5.65 -19.07
C GLY A 10 31.82 -6.75 -18.07
N ALA A 11 32.30 -7.96 -18.38
CA ALA A 11 32.35 -9.06 -17.43
C ALA A 11 33.48 -8.83 -16.44
N LEU A 12 33.20 -8.99 -15.14
CA LEU A 12 34.23 -9.34 -14.16
C LEU A 12 33.64 -10.33 -13.15
N ALA A 13 34.24 -11.51 -13.17
CA ALA A 13 34.07 -12.57 -12.19
C ALA A 13 34.75 -12.18 -10.87
N GLY A 14 34.08 -12.46 -9.73
CA GLY A 14 34.65 -12.32 -8.42
C GLY A 14 34.07 -13.36 -7.46
N ASN A 15 34.79 -14.47 -7.29
CA ASN A 15 34.55 -15.49 -6.25
C ASN A 15 34.71 -14.88 -4.86
N GLY A 16 33.73 -15.05 -4.01
CA GLY A 16 33.77 -14.71 -2.57
C GLY A 16 33.04 -15.75 -1.72
N ARG A 17 33.82 -16.57 -1.04
CA ARG A 17 33.43 -17.68 -0.16
C ARG A 17 32.42 -17.26 0.91
N LEU A 18 31.45 -18.17 1.13
CA LEU A 18 30.64 -18.26 2.35
C LEU A 18 31.54 -18.56 3.57
N GLN A 19 31.40 -17.78 4.63
CA GLN A 19 31.84 -18.17 5.97
C GLN A 19 30.63 -18.45 6.84
N GLU A 20 30.52 -19.74 7.18
CA GLU A 20 29.75 -20.25 8.31
C GLU A 20 30.34 -19.78 9.63
N GLY A 21 29.44 -19.55 10.61
CA GLY A 21 29.77 -19.80 12.00
C GLY A 21 29.71 -18.59 12.93
N GLN A 22 28.57 -18.42 13.59
CA GLN A 22 28.61 -18.04 15.00
C GLN A 22 27.45 -18.72 15.77
N ARG A 23 27.86 -19.75 16.48
CA ARG A 23 27.01 -20.53 17.41
C ARG A 23 26.78 -19.74 18.71
N SER A 24 25.56 -19.89 19.17
CA SER A 24 25.05 -19.74 20.54
C SER A 24 26.11 -19.79 21.65
N ARG A 25 26.06 -18.83 22.56
CA ARG A 25 26.53 -19.03 23.93
C ARG A 25 25.34 -18.92 24.90
N PHE A 26 24.90 -20.10 25.33
CA PHE A 26 24.12 -20.29 26.52
C PHE A 26 24.98 -19.88 27.74
N LEU A 27 24.51 -18.94 28.55
CA LEU A 27 25.06 -18.71 29.89
C LEU A 27 24.08 -19.32 30.90
N MET A 28 24.55 -20.41 31.50
CA MET A 28 24.01 -20.96 32.75
C MET A 28 24.19 -19.93 33.87
N CYS A 29 23.13 -19.51 34.52
CA CYS A 29 23.18 -18.87 35.81
C CYS A 29 22.97 -19.93 36.91
N THR A 30 23.97 -20.08 37.71
CA THR A 30 24.12 -20.90 38.91
C THR A 30 23.09 -20.55 39.99
N ASN A 31 22.48 -21.61 40.55
CA ASN A 31 21.70 -21.56 41.79
C ASN A 31 22.51 -21.02 42.98
N VAL A 32 22.05 -19.91 43.54
CA VAL A 32 22.47 -19.49 44.89
C VAL A 32 21.36 -19.82 45.87
N HIS A 33 21.64 -20.78 46.73
CA HIS A 33 20.81 -21.16 47.88
C HIS A 33 21.03 -20.15 49.02
N ILE A 34 20.01 -19.39 49.39
CA ILE A 34 19.98 -18.61 50.61
C ILE A 34 18.90 -19.16 51.53
N ARG A 35 19.36 -19.61 52.68
CA ARG A 35 18.51 -20.06 53.81
C ARG A 35 17.89 -18.89 54.55
N GLY A 36 16.61 -19.00 54.85
CA GLY A 36 15.98 -18.67 56.12
C GLY A 36 15.66 -17.23 56.42
N GLY A 37 14.37 -16.86 56.42
CA GLY A 37 13.84 -15.65 57.06
C GLY A 37 12.32 -15.55 56.84
N GLN A 38 11.55 -15.92 57.90
CA GLN A 38 10.08 -15.84 57.92
C GLN A 38 9.61 -14.36 58.00
N HIS A 39 9.60 -13.62 56.92
CA HIS A 39 8.88 -12.32 56.83
C HIS A 39 8.51 -11.94 55.39
N GLY A 40 8.32 -12.93 54.49
CA GLY A 40 8.05 -12.74 53.05
C GLY A 40 6.61 -12.85 52.59
N THR A 41 5.63 -13.07 53.47
CA THR A 41 4.28 -13.53 53.03
C THR A 41 3.28 -12.37 52.69
N ARG A 42 3.66 -11.10 52.89
CA ARG A 42 2.79 -9.96 52.57
C ARG A 42 3.18 -9.14 51.32
N MET A 43 4.36 -9.36 50.76
CA MET A 43 4.78 -8.60 49.57
C MET A 43 4.49 -9.31 48.25
N ASN A 44 4.33 -10.64 48.25
CA ASN A 44 4.00 -11.40 47.07
C ASN A 44 2.53 -11.32 46.63
N ALA A 45 1.62 -10.91 47.53
CA ALA A 45 0.21 -10.75 47.20
C ALA A 45 -0.13 -9.43 46.46
N MET A 46 0.77 -8.43 46.55
CA MET A 46 0.57 -7.13 45.88
C MET A 46 1.14 -7.06 44.46
N ILE A 47 1.95 -8.04 44.04
CA ILE A 47 2.53 -8.10 42.68
C ILE A 47 1.70 -8.95 41.74
N ALA A 48 0.79 -9.79 42.27
CA ALA A 48 -0.04 -10.69 41.48
C ALA A 48 -1.27 -10.01 40.81
N ASP A 49 -1.56 -8.76 41.10
CA ASP A 49 -2.74 -8.04 40.62
C ASP A 49 -2.39 -6.81 39.76
N MET A 50 -1.17 -6.74 39.25
CA MET A 50 -0.86 -5.82 38.16
C MET A 50 -1.30 -6.49 36.85
N PRO A 51 -2.28 -5.93 36.11
CA PRO A 51 -2.60 -6.46 34.81
C PRO A 51 -1.30 -6.41 33.98
N SER A 52 -0.83 -7.58 33.53
CA SER A 52 0.22 -7.66 32.54
C SER A 52 -0.29 -6.90 31.32
N GLN A 53 0.17 -5.67 31.14
CA GLN A 53 0.06 -4.98 29.87
C GLN A 53 0.92 -5.77 28.87
N SER A 54 0.39 -6.91 28.42
CA SER A 54 0.79 -7.42 27.11
C SER A 54 0.39 -6.32 26.15
N SER A 55 1.36 -5.60 25.64
CA SER A 55 1.21 -4.56 24.63
C SER A 55 0.69 -5.22 23.33
N ARG A 56 -0.58 -5.62 23.33
CA ARG A 56 -1.27 -5.95 22.08
C ARG A 56 -1.51 -4.62 21.41
N VAL A 57 -0.78 -4.41 20.32
CA VAL A 57 -1.09 -3.35 19.36
C VAL A 57 -2.60 -3.41 19.10
N ASP A 58 -3.31 -2.32 19.39
CA ASP A 58 -4.74 -2.21 19.12
C ASP A 58 -4.93 -1.99 17.61
N PRO A 59 -5.40 -3.01 16.86
CA PRO A 59 -5.51 -2.92 15.40
C PRO A 59 -6.51 -1.85 14.95
N GLU A 60 -7.56 -1.59 15.75
CA GLU A 60 -8.57 -0.59 15.41
C GLU A 60 -8.01 0.82 15.51
N ARG A 61 -7.17 1.08 16.51
CA ARG A 61 -6.49 2.35 16.65
C ARG A 61 -5.43 2.56 15.58
N GLN A 62 -4.67 1.52 15.22
CA GLN A 62 -3.73 1.59 14.08
C GLN A 62 -4.46 1.93 12.79
N GLN A 63 -5.56 1.23 12.50
CA GLN A 63 -6.40 1.48 11.34
C GLN A 63 -6.92 2.92 11.31
N HIS A 64 -7.40 3.43 12.45
CA HIS A 64 -7.88 4.79 12.58
C HIS A 64 -6.81 5.84 12.25
N ILE A 65 -5.56 5.60 12.67
CA ILE A 65 -4.42 6.47 12.35
C ILE A 65 -4.10 6.42 10.84
N ILE A 66 -4.14 5.23 10.23
CA ILE A 66 -3.91 5.06 8.79
C ILE A 66 -4.98 5.83 7.98
N ASP A 67 -6.25 5.73 8.39
CA ASP A 67 -7.34 6.47 7.74
C ASP A 67 -7.17 7.99 7.87
N ALA A 68 -6.69 8.46 9.02
CA ALA A 68 -6.36 9.86 9.23
C ALA A 68 -5.18 10.30 8.35
N ALA A 69 -4.15 9.45 8.21
CA ALA A 69 -3.03 9.72 7.30
C ALA A 69 -3.50 9.88 5.86
N LEU A 70 -4.39 9.01 5.37
CA LEU A 70 -4.97 9.13 4.03
C LEU A 70 -5.79 10.42 3.86
N ARG A 71 -6.51 10.89 4.90
CA ARG A 71 -7.21 12.20 4.85
C ARG A 71 -6.23 13.36 4.76
N VAL A 72 -5.14 13.33 5.53
CA VAL A 72 -4.09 14.34 5.49
C VAL A 72 -3.39 14.35 4.13
N ILE A 73 -3.01 13.19 3.60
CA ILE A 73 -2.38 13.06 2.27
C ILE A 73 -3.30 13.64 1.20
N ALA A 74 -4.58 13.31 1.21
CA ALA A 74 -5.55 13.82 0.23
C ALA A 74 -5.68 15.36 0.22
N SER A 75 -5.54 15.99 1.40
CA SER A 75 -5.76 17.43 1.57
C SER A 75 -4.48 18.28 1.54
N ARG A 76 -3.31 17.70 1.92
CA ARG A 76 -2.04 18.42 2.10
C ARG A 76 -0.85 17.82 1.35
N GLY A 77 -1.06 16.70 0.69
CA GLY A 77 0.00 15.92 0.05
C GLY A 77 0.91 15.20 1.05
N VAL A 78 1.81 14.37 0.52
CA VAL A 78 2.85 13.69 1.31
C VAL A 78 3.77 14.70 1.99
N ALA A 79 4.15 15.77 1.30
CA ALA A 79 5.03 16.80 1.85
C ALA A 79 4.42 17.54 3.06
N GLY A 80 3.07 17.66 3.12
CA GLY A 80 2.34 18.25 4.25
C GLY A 80 1.99 17.26 5.36
N THR A 81 2.39 15.99 5.23
CA THR A 81 2.08 14.91 6.18
C THR A 81 3.21 14.73 7.17
N SER A 82 2.89 14.78 8.47
CA SER A 82 3.84 14.51 9.56
C SER A 82 3.13 13.80 10.70
N HIS A 83 3.88 13.11 11.58
CA HIS A 83 3.31 12.45 12.77
C HIS A 83 2.43 13.39 13.58
N ARG A 84 2.86 14.65 13.76
CA ARG A 84 2.09 15.65 14.51
C ARG A 84 0.76 15.98 13.83
N VAL A 85 0.76 16.16 12.52
CA VAL A 85 -0.45 16.46 11.75
C VAL A 85 -1.41 15.28 11.73
N VAL A 86 -0.89 14.06 11.52
CA VAL A 86 -1.71 12.84 11.51
C VAL A 86 -2.26 12.53 12.90
N ALA A 87 -1.46 12.69 13.96
CA ALA A 87 -1.94 12.49 15.34
C ALA A 87 -3.08 13.45 15.71
N ALA A 88 -2.94 14.74 15.29
CA ALA A 88 -4.00 15.74 15.48
C ALA A 88 -5.27 15.38 14.70
N GLU A 89 -5.15 14.96 13.44
CA GLU A 89 -6.27 14.52 12.59
C GLU A 89 -6.96 13.25 13.13
N ALA A 90 -6.16 12.32 13.68
CA ALA A 90 -6.67 11.10 14.29
C ALA A 90 -7.18 11.29 15.72
N HIS A 91 -7.05 12.49 16.31
CA HIS A 91 -7.38 12.75 17.71
C HIS A 91 -6.70 11.80 18.71
N VAL A 92 -5.42 11.46 18.43
CA VAL A 92 -4.61 10.59 19.29
C VAL A 92 -3.38 11.35 19.82
N PRO A 93 -2.84 10.94 20.98
CA PRO A 93 -1.57 11.49 21.48
C PRO A 93 -0.44 11.25 20.47
N LEU A 94 0.50 12.21 20.33
CA LEU A 94 1.64 12.09 19.42
C LEU A 94 2.48 10.84 19.70
N GLY A 95 2.61 10.43 20.97
CA GLY A 95 3.31 9.19 21.35
C GLY A 95 2.69 7.92 20.76
N SER A 96 1.41 7.93 20.37
CA SER A 96 0.79 6.81 19.68
C SER A 96 1.45 6.54 18.31
N MET A 97 1.95 7.57 17.66
CA MET A 97 2.56 7.43 16.33
C MET A 97 3.78 6.52 16.38
N THR A 98 4.70 6.76 17.33
CA THR A 98 5.91 5.96 17.50
C THR A 98 5.65 4.59 18.15
N TYR A 99 4.47 4.39 18.71
CA TYR A 99 4.03 3.09 19.22
C TYR A 99 3.55 2.17 18.09
N TYR A 100 2.84 2.71 17.09
CA TYR A 100 2.25 1.94 16.00
C TYR A 100 3.10 1.89 14.73
N PHE A 101 3.99 2.86 14.51
CA PHE A 101 4.72 3.03 13.25
C PHE A 101 6.20 3.28 13.48
N ASP A 102 7.04 2.61 12.69
CA ASP A 102 8.48 2.84 12.67
C ASP A 102 8.80 4.02 11.74
N GLY A 103 8.41 5.22 12.19
CA GLY A 103 8.61 6.46 11.47
C GLY A 103 7.56 6.77 10.40
N MET A 104 7.78 7.90 9.71
CA MET A 104 6.86 8.40 8.67
C MET A 104 6.82 7.51 7.44
N HIS A 105 7.96 6.90 7.10
CA HIS A 105 8.06 6.00 5.96
C HIS A 105 7.13 4.79 6.13
N ASP A 106 7.17 4.14 7.29
CA ASP A 106 6.31 3.00 7.60
C ASP A 106 4.82 3.38 7.60
N LEU A 107 4.46 4.52 8.22
CA LEU A 107 3.09 5.03 8.17
C LEU A 107 2.60 5.26 6.73
N LEU A 108 3.41 5.92 5.90
CA LEU A 108 3.07 6.17 4.50
C LEU A 108 2.94 4.88 3.70
N HIS A 109 3.86 3.92 3.92
CA HIS A 109 3.82 2.62 3.26
C HIS A 109 2.54 1.86 3.60
N GLN A 110 2.16 1.79 4.88
CA GLN A 110 0.93 1.14 5.31
C GLN A 110 -0.32 1.87 4.78
N ALA A 111 -0.32 3.19 4.77
CA ALA A 111 -1.44 3.99 4.25
C ALA A 111 -1.65 3.77 2.74
N PHE A 112 -0.59 3.79 1.94
CA PHE A 112 -0.70 3.57 0.50
C PHE A 112 -1.00 2.09 0.16
N ASP A 113 -0.44 1.12 0.89
CA ASP A 113 -0.79 -0.29 0.71
C ASP A 113 -2.28 -0.55 1.00
N GLN A 114 -2.82 0.04 2.06
CA GLN A 114 -4.24 -0.02 2.35
C GLN A 114 -5.10 0.60 1.26
N PHE A 115 -4.73 1.79 0.78
CA PHE A 115 -5.44 2.47 -0.30
C PHE A 115 -5.45 1.64 -1.59
N ALA A 116 -4.30 1.08 -1.97
CA ALA A 116 -4.17 0.22 -3.14
C ALA A 116 -5.06 -1.04 -3.02
N ARG A 117 -5.02 -1.72 -1.87
CA ARG A 117 -5.88 -2.90 -1.62
C ARG A 117 -7.36 -2.56 -1.69
N ALA A 118 -7.78 -1.46 -1.07
CA ALA A 118 -9.17 -1.02 -1.11
C ALA A 118 -9.63 -0.71 -2.54
N SER A 119 -8.77 -0.10 -3.36
CA SER A 119 -9.04 0.18 -4.77
C SER A 119 -9.21 -1.10 -5.60
N VAL A 120 -8.33 -2.09 -5.40
CA VAL A 120 -8.45 -3.40 -6.07
C VAL A 120 -9.74 -4.13 -5.66
N LEU A 121 -10.07 -4.14 -4.36
CA LEU A 121 -11.30 -4.79 -3.88
C LEU A 121 -12.55 -4.14 -4.48
N LYS A 122 -12.59 -2.81 -4.57
CA LYS A 122 -13.70 -2.07 -5.17
C LYS A 122 -13.84 -2.39 -6.66
N PHE A 123 -12.73 -2.42 -7.39
CA PHE A 123 -12.69 -2.82 -8.78
C PHE A 123 -13.14 -4.27 -8.98
N ALA A 124 -12.59 -5.20 -8.19
CA ALA A 124 -12.97 -6.62 -8.25
C ALA A 124 -14.46 -6.84 -7.99
N ALA A 125 -15.05 -6.12 -7.02
CA ALA A 125 -16.47 -6.19 -6.72
C ALA A 125 -17.35 -5.77 -7.92
N ARG A 126 -16.93 -4.74 -8.69
CA ARG A 126 -17.64 -4.36 -9.92
C ARG A 126 -17.51 -5.41 -11.02
N MET A 127 -16.32 -5.97 -11.18
CA MET A 127 -16.06 -7.00 -12.19
C MET A 127 -16.71 -8.35 -11.86
N GLN A 128 -17.10 -8.57 -10.60
CA GLN A 128 -17.67 -9.84 -10.14
C GLN A 128 -19.02 -10.15 -10.80
N SER A 129 -19.83 -9.11 -11.08
CA SER A 129 -21.14 -9.27 -11.71
C SER A 129 -21.07 -9.52 -13.22
N ALA A 130 -19.92 -9.28 -13.85
CA ALA A 130 -19.75 -9.50 -15.29
C ALA A 130 -19.61 -11.00 -15.62
N SER A 131 -20.34 -11.44 -16.63
CA SER A 131 -20.33 -12.80 -17.19
C SER A 131 -19.86 -12.83 -18.64
N THR A 132 -19.89 -11.69 -19.33
CA THR A 132 -19.47 -11.52 -20.72
C THR A 132 -18.39 -10.43 -20.84
N VAL A 133 -17.69 -10.41 -21.99
CA VAL A 133 -16.71 -9.36 -22.31
C VAL A 133 -17.37 -7.97 -22.34
N ASP A 134 -18.58 -7.86 -22.89
CA ASP A 134 -19.31 -6.59 -22.97
C ASP A 134 -19.67 -6.07 -21.56
N GLU A 135 -20.16 -6.95 -20.68
CA GLU A 135 -20.42 -6.60 -19.27
C GLU A 135 -19.14 -6.21 -18.51
N ALA A 136 -18.01 -6.87 -18.82
CA ALA A 136 -16.72 -6.49 -18.26
C ALA A 136 -16.27 -5.10 -18.76
N CYS A 137 -16.47 -4.77 -20.03
CA CYS A 137 -16.22 -3.43 -20.57
C CYS A 137 -17.05 -2.36 -19.86
N ASP A 138 -18.34 -2.62 -19.63
CA ASP A 138 -19.23 -1.71 -18.91
C ASP A 138 -18.80 -1.55 -17.44
N ALA A 139 -18.39 -2.62 -16.78
CA ALA A 139 -17.87 -2.59 -15.41
C ALA A 139 -16.58 -1.76 -15.31
N ILE A 140 -15.65 -1.89 -16.26
CA ILE A 140 -14.43 -1.09 -16.32
C ILE A 140 -14.79 0.39 -16.54
N ALA A 141 -15.65 0.70 -17.53
CA ALA A 141 -16.06 2.07 -17.80
C ALA A 141 -16.70 2.73 -16.56
N LEU A 142 -17.57 2.00 -15.87
CA LEU A 142 -18.22 2.47 -14.64
C LEU A 142 -17.21 2.69 -13.49
N SER A 143 -16.18 1.84 -13.38
CA SER A 143 -15.12 2.03 -12.40
C SER A 143 -14.32 3.30 -12.69
N ILE A 144 -13.97 3.56 -13.95
CA ILE A 144 -13.29 4.79 -14.36
C ILE A 144 -14.14 6.01 -13.98
N GLU A 145 -15.41 6.02 -14.35
CA GLU A 145 -16.31 7.16 -14.14
C GLU A 145 -16.53 7.48 -12.67
N ARG A 146 -16.86 6.46 -11.86
CA ARG A 146 -17.34 6.65 -10.49
C ARG A 146 -16.26 6.56 -9.44
N ASP A 147 -15.31 5.66 -9.63
CA ASP A 147 -14.34 5.35 -8.59
C ASP A 147 -13.05 6.13 -8.75
N MET A 148 -12.60 6.31 -9.99
CA MET A 148 -11.33 6.97 -10.26
C MET A 148 -11.50 8.46 -10.57
N LEU A 149 -12.46 8.83 -11.43
CA LEU A 149 -12.65 10.21 -11.86
C LEU A 149 -13.68 10.98 -11.02
N GLY A 150 -14.58 10.28 -10.34
CA GLY A 150 -15.66 10.87 -9.53
C GLY A 150 -15.26 11.26 -8.11
N ASN A 151 -14.09 10.85 -7.62
CA ASN A 151 -13.65 11.04 -6.26
C ASN A 151 -12.33 11.82 -6.19
N GLN A 152 -12.42 13.13 -5.97
CA GLN A 152 -11.24 14.01 -5.89
C GLN A 152 -10.25 13.61 -4.78
N ARG A 153 -10.76 13.08 -3.65
CA ARG A 153 -9.90 12.61 -2.56
C ARG A 153 -9.02 11.44 -3.02
N ASP A 154 -9.60 10.44 -3.65
CA ASP A 154 -8.87 9.25 -4.10
C ASP A 154 -7.93 9.59 -5.26
N LEU A 155 -8.32 10.54 -6.11
CA LEU A 155 -7.48 11.07 -7.17
C LEU A 155 -6.21 11.73 -6.62
N ASN A 156 -6.34 12.58 -5.59
CA ASN A 156 -5.19 13.23 -4.95
C ASN A 156 -4.26 12.19 -4.30
N ILE A 157 -4.80 11.20 -3.60
CA ILE A 157 -4.00 10.12 -2.99
C ILE A 157 -3.21 9.35 -4.06
N ASN A 158 -3.84 9.05 -5.19
CA ASN A 158 -3.21 8.37 -6.31
C ASN A 158 -1.99 9.14 -6.86
N LEU A 159 -2.15 10.43 -7.10
CA LEU A 159 -1.06 11.28 -7.61
C LEU A 159 0.10 11.38 -6.63
N GLU A 160 -0.19 11.56 -5.35
CA GLU A 160 0.82 11.58 -4.30
C GLU A 160 1.58 10.24 -4.22
N PHE A 161 0.85 9.12 -4.33
CA PHE A 161 1.45 7.79 -4.39
C PHE A 161 2.38 7.63 -5.60
N TYR A 162 1.93 7.96 -6.82
CA TYR A 162 2.75 7.83 -8.01
C TYR A 162 3.99 8.73 -7.96
N THR A 163 3.84 9.95 -7.45
CA THR A 163 4.96 10.86 -7.27
C THR A 163 5.99 10.30 -6.30
N LEU A 164 5.54 9.70 -5.20
CA LEU A 164 6.40 9.08 -4.19
C LEU A 164 7.08 7.82 -4.75
N ALA A 165 6.32 6.88 -5.32
CA ALA A 165 6.84 5.63 -5.88
C ALA A 165 7.83 5.84 -7.05
N ALA A 166 7.69 6.94 -7.80
CA ALA A 166 8.63 7.31 -8.85
C ALA A 166 10.00 7.76 -8.30
N ARG A 167 10.04 8.30 -7.07
CA ARG A 167 11.25 8.84 -6.43
C ARG A 167 11.86 7.91 -5.39
N ASP A 168 11.04 7.16 -4.69
CA ASP A 168 11.44 6.22 -3.64
C ASP A 168 11.08 4.78 -4.04
N LEU A 169 12.12 4.00 -4.36
CA LEU A 169 11.96 2.63 -4.86
C LEU A 169 11.32 1.67 -3.85
N SER A 170 11.37 2.02 -2.56
CA SER A 170 10.77 1.19 -1.51
C SER A 170 9.24 1.14 -1.56
N PHE A 171 8.59 2.05 -2.33
CA PHE A 171 7.15 2.04 -2.57
C PHE A 171 6.73 1.31 -3.85
N ARG A 172 7.69 0.85 -4.66
CA ARG A 172 7.38 0.14 -5.93
C ARG A 172 6.72 -1.20 -5.72
N ASP A 173 6.99 -1.87 -4.62
CA ASP A 173 6.35 -3.12 -4.26
C ASP A 173 4.82 -2.98 -4.13
N ILE A 174 4.33 -1.81 -3.67
CA ILE A 174 2.89 -1.50 -3.61
C ILE A 174 2.32 -1.36 -5.03
N SER A 175 2.99 -0.58 -5.91
CA SER A 175 2.52 -0.42 -7.29
C SER A 175 2.53 -1.73 -8.07
N ASP A 176 3.57 -2.55 -7.90
CA ASP A 176 3.69 -3.85 -8.57
C ASP A 176 2.56 -4.80 -8.14
N ARG A 177 2.27 -4.86 -6.84
CA ARG A 177 1.14 -5.66 -6.32
C ARG A 177 -0.19 -5.12 -6.79
N TRP A 178 -0.37 -3.79 -6.81
CA TRP A 178 -1.62 -3.16 -7.25
C TRP A 178 -1.90 -3.46 -8.70
N MET A 179 -0.95 -3.15 -9.62
CA MET A 179 -1.09 -3.42 -11.05
C MET A 179 -1.30 -4.90 -11.34
N SER A 180 -0.52 -5.78 -10.72
CA SER A 180 -0.67 -7.23 -10.88
C SER A 180 -2.06 -7.72 -10.42
N ALA A 181 -2.58 -7.21 -9.31
CA ALA A 181 -3.91 -7.57 -8.82
C ALA A 181 -5.03 -7.06 -9.74
N THR A 182 -4.92 -5.83 -10.24
CA THR A 182 -5.88 -5.25 -11.19
C THR A 182 -5.90 -6.04 -12.51
N GLN A 183 -4.72 -6.35 -13.06
CA GLN A 183 -4.57 -7.16 -14.27
C GLN A 183 -5.13 -8.58 -14.07
N LYS A 184 -4.91 -9.19 -12.92
CA LYS A 184 -5.50 -10.50 -12.60
C LYS A 184 -7.03 -10.48 -12.60
N VAL A 185 -7.65 -9.41 -12.10
CA VAL A 185 -9.11 -9.24 -12.15
C VAL A 185 -9.61 -9.14 -13.60
N MET A 186 -8.94 -8.35 -14.44
CA MET A 186 -9.26 -8.20 -15.86
C MET A 186 -8.97 -9.46 -16.67
N GLY A 187 -7.96 -10.23 -16.29
CA GLY A 187 -7.52 -11.46 -16.96
C GLY A 187 -8.55 -12.59 -16.99
N ARG A 188 -9.71 -12.43 -16.31
CA ARG A 188 -10.86 -13.32 -16.46
C ARG A 188 -11.54 -13.17 -17.83
N PHE A 189 -11.40 -12.02 -18.48
CA PHE A 189 -12.11 -11.66 -19.73
C PHE A 189 -11.17 -11.33 -20.88
N PHE A 190 -9.93 -10.89 -20.57
CA PHE A 190 -8.98 -10.35 -21.53
C PHE A 190 -7.64 -11.05 -21.42
N ASP A 191 -6.91 -11.12 -22.53
CA ASP A 191 -5.52 -11.58 -22.53
C ASP A 191 -4.58 -10.59 -21.81
N SER A 192 -3.34 -11.01 -21.56
CA SER A 192 -2.37 -10.23 -20.78
C SER A 192 -2.00 -8.90 -21.46
N GLU A 193 -1.93 -8.86 -22.78
CA GLU A 193 -1.57 -7.66 -23.52
C GLU A 193 -2.71 -6.65 -23.51
N THR A 194 -3.94 -7.12 -23.70
CA THR A 194 -5.16 -6.31 -23.58
C THR A 194 -5.31 -5.74 -22.17
N THR A 195 -5.02 -6.53 -21.12
CA THR A 195 -5.09 -6.04 -19.74
C THR A 195 -4.08 -4.93 -19.46
N VAL A 196 -2.86 -5.02 -19.99
CA VAL A 196 -1.84 -3.97 -19.86
C VAL A 196 -2.27 -2.68 -20.56
N LEU A 197 -2.86 -2.77 -21.75
CA LEU A 197 -3.34 -1.60 -22.47
C LEU A 197 -4.55 -0.94 -21.79
N LEU A 198 -5.46 -1.73 -21.25
CA LEU A 198 -6.59 -1.21 -20.48
C LEU A 198 -6.12 -0.53 -19.20
N ASP A 199 -5.15 -1.11 -18.49
CA ASP A 199 -4.55 -0.55 -17.29
C ASP A 199 -3.88 0.81 -17.61
N ALA A 200 -3.06 0.88 -18.66
CA ALA A 200 -2.45 2.12 -19.12
C ALA A 200 -3.49 3.19 -19.54
N MET A 201 -4.61 2.80 -20.15
CA MET A 201 -5.70 3.71 -20.47
C MET A 201 -6.37 4.28 -19.20
N ILE A 202 -6.62 3.44 -18.22
CA ILE A 202 -7.20 3.83 -16.92
C ILE A 202 -6.28 4.86 -16.24
N GLU A 203 -4.99 4.56 -16.15
CA GLU A 203 -3.99 5.44 -15.54
C GLU A 203 -3.87 6.78 -16.28
N GLY A 204 -3.84 6.74 -17.62
CA GLY A 204 -3.79 7.95 -18.44
C GLY A 204 -5.02 8.85 -18.25
N LEU A 205 -6.23 8.29 -18.16
CA LEU A 205 -7.46 9.04 -17.89
C LEU A 205 -7.45 9.64 -16.48
N THR A 206 -6.97 8.90 -15.49
CA THR A 206 -6.81 9.35 -14.11
C THR A 206 -5.87 10.55 -14.02
N LEU A 207 -4.70 10.45 -14.66
CA LEU A 207 -3.74 11.55 -14.73
C LEU A 207 -4.31 12.79 -15.44
N HIS A 208 -4.94 12.62 -16.61
CA HIS A 208 -5.55 13.73 -17.34
C HIS A 208 -6.62 14.44 -16.51
N ARG A 209 -7.44 13.69 -15.80
CA ARG A 209 -8.46 14.26 -14.90
C ARG A 209 -7.84 15.09 -13.79
N ALA A 210 -6.79 14.57 -13.18
CA ALA A 210 -6.06 15.24 -12.10
C ALA A 210 -5.41 16.56 -12.55
N LEU A 211 -4.95 16.61 -13.79
CA LEU A 211 -4.35 17.82 -14.39
C LEU A 211 -5.39 18.81 -14.94
N GLY A 212 -6.63 18.72 -14.51
CA GLY A 212 -7.71 19.65 -14.90
C GLY A 212 -8.36 19.33 -16.25
N GLY A 213 -8.17 18.10 -16.75
CA GLY A 213 -8.88 17.64 -17.95
C GLY A 213 -10.39 17.61 -17.74
N GLU A 214 -11.15 18.00 -18.77
CA GLU A 214 -12.61 17.89 -18.74
C GLU A 214 -13.05 16.43 -18.53
N PRO A 215 -14.15 16.21 -17.79
CA PRO A 215 -14.75 14.89 -17.67
C PRO A 215 -15.03 14.30 -19.05
N ARG A 216 -14.53 13.10 -19.32
CA ARG A 216 -14.82 12.41 -20.57
C ARG A 216 -16.25 11.95 -20.57
N ASN A 217 -16.90 12.01 -21.75
CA ASN A 217 -18.20 11.39 -21.93
C ASN A 217 -18.07 9.88 -21.64
N PRO A 218 -18.93 9.29 -20.80
CA PRO A 218 -18.95 7.87 -20.51
C PRO A 218 -18.91 6.98 -21.77
N GLN A 219 -19.62 7.39 -22.81
CA GLN A 219 -19.61 6.66 -24.09
C GLN A 219 -18.23 6.65 -24.73
N SER A 220 -17.47 7.76 -24.66
CA SER A 220 -16.10 7.82 -25.18
C SER A 220 -15.15 6.89 -24.46
N ILE A 221 -15.37 6.65 -23.17
CA ILE A 221 -14.59 5.67 -22.38
C ILE A 221 -14.89 4.25 -22.87
N ARG A 222 -16.17 3.90 -23.01
CA ARG A 222 -16.60 2.60 -23.57
C ARG A 222 -16.05 2.35 -24.97
N ASP A 223 -16.13 3.36 -25.83
CA ASP A 223 -15.62 3.27 -27.20
C ASP A 223 -14.08 3.09 -27.20
N GLY A 224 -13.37 3.73 -26.29
CA GLY A 224 -11.94 3.54 -26.10
C GLY A 224 -11.59 2.10 -25.69
N ILE A 225 -12.31 1.56 -24.72
CA ILE A 225 -12.16 0.16 -24.26
C ILE A 225 -12.39 -0.79 -25.44
N ARG A 226 -13.50 -0.62 -26.18
CA ARG A 226 -13.83 -1.47 -27.34
C ARG A 226 -12.76 -1.42 -28.41
N ARG A 227 -12.21 -0.25 -28.74
CA ARG A 227 -11.12 -0.13 -29.73
C ARG A 227 -9.88 -0.91 -29.35
N ILE A 228 -9.53 -0.93 -28.04
CA ILE A 228 -8.40 -1.72 -27.53
C ILE A 228 -8.66 -3.22 -27.75
N ILE A 229 -9.90 -3.67 -27.50
CA ILE A 229 -10.29 -5.08 -27.59
C ILE A 229 -10.46 -5.54 -29.04
N ASP A 230 -11.12 -4.74 -29.90
CA ASP A 230 -11.44 -5.11 -31.27
C ASP A 230 -10.21 -5.11 -32.20
N HIS A 231 -9.17 -4.39 -31.89
CA HIS A 231 -7.96 -4.31 -32.71
C HIS A 231 -7.20 -5.64 -32.78
N ARG A 232 -7.67 -6.69 -32.07
CA ARG A 232 -7.06 -8.00 -31.95
C ARG A 232 -7.93 -9.18 -32.41
N ARG A 233 -9.11 -8.89 -32.94
CA ARG A 233 -9.91 -9.88 -33.66
C ARG A 233 -9.61 -9.83 -35.15
#